data_029b549ff5d289efed728bc430900302
#
_entry.id   029b549ff5d289efed728bc430900302
#
_cell.length_a   1.000
_cell.length_b   1.000
_cell.length_c   1.000
_cell.angle_alpha   90.00
_cell.angle_beta   90.00
_cell.angle_gamma   90.00
#
_symmetry.space_group_name_H-M   'P 1'
#
loop_
_entity.id
_entity.type
_entity.pdbx_description
1 polymer ?
#
loop_
_entity_poly.entity_id
_entity_poly.type
_entity_poly.pdbx_seq_one_letter_code
_entity_poly.pdbx_strand_id
1 'polypeptide(L)'
;MKFFKKLSCLLVLSLITIISAGCANQKLPKNPISKTELVIGTVCTVTIYDKSDITIIDEAFTRLRELENILSINKSNTELDKVNKMAGIEPVEVSDDTFNVIKKGLEYSKLSNGALDITIGPLV
;
A
#
# COMPACT_ATOMS: atom_id res chain seq x y z
N MET A 1 45.33 30.69 17.56
CA MET A 1 44.82 29.96 16.37
C MET A 1 44.73 28.43 16.58
N LYS A 2 45.65 27.76 17.20
CA LYS A 2 45.57 26.28 17.41
C LYS A 2 44.49 25.86 18.42
N PHE A 3 44.18 26.68 19.41
CA PHE A 3 43.16 26.39 20.43
C PHE A 3 41.74 26.43 19.84
N PHE A 4 41.38 27.41 19.00
CA PHE A 4 40.08 27.48 18.31
C PHE A 4 39.83 26.32 17.34
N LYS A 5 40.88 25.83 16.66
CA LYS A 5 40.77 24.66 15.78
C LYS A 5 40.45 23.37 16.56
N LYS A 6 41.08 23.19 17.75
CA LYS A 6 40.80 22.02 18.62
C LYS A 6 39.39 22.08 19.21
N LEU A 7 38.91 23.28 19.60
CA LEU A 7 37.57 23.46 20.14
C LEU A 7 36.47 23.23 19.07
N SER A 8 36.70 23.70 17.84
CA SER A 8 35.82 23.43 16.70
C SER A 8 35.74 21.95 16.34
N CYS A 9 36.86 21.23 16.39
CA CYS A 9 36.88 19.80 16.10
C CYS A 9 36.13 18.98 17.17
N LEU A 10 36.22 19.36 18.44
CA LEU A 10 35.46 18.74 19.55
C LEU A 10 33.97 18.98 19.43
N LEU A 11 33.56 20.17 19.01
CA LEU A 11 32.15 20.52 18.77
C LEU A 11 31.55 19.71 17.61
N VAL A 12 32.28 19.56 16.51
CA VAL A 12 31.83 18.77 15.35
C VAL A 12 31.75 17.28 15.74
N LEU A 13 32.71 16.76 16.51
CA LEU A 13 32.71 15.37 16.95
C LEU A 13 31.52 15.07 17.89
N SER A 14 31.16 16.01 18.80
CA SER A 14 30.00 15.86 19.67
C SER A 14 28.68 15.93 18.90
N LEU A 15 28.59 16.72 17.84
CA LEU A 15 27.40 16.83 16.99
C LEU A 15 27.15 15.53 16.21
N ILE A 16 28.19 14.87 15.73
CA ILE A 16 28.11 13.60 15.00
C ILE A 16 27.61 12.46 15.92
N THR A 17 28.00 12.46 17.19
CA THR A 17 27.53 11.43 18.15
C THR A 17 26.06 11.56 18.54
N ILE A 18 25.49 12.79 18.48
CA ILE A 18 24.08 13.02 18.77
C ILE A 18 23.17 12.53 17.61
N ILE A 19 23.66 12.65 16.36
CA ILE A 19 22.89 12.23 15.18
C ILE A 19 22.78 10.71 15.07
N SER A 20 23.78 9.96 15.53
CA SER A 20 23.78 8.49 15.50
C SER A 20 22.89 7.82 16.58
N ALA A 21 22.39 8.55 17.56
CA ALA A 21 21.51 8.01 18.62
C ALA A 21 20.02 7.91 18.21
N GLY A 22 19.63 8.48 17.06
CA GLY A 22 18.22 8.63 16.64
C GLY A 22 17.54 7.36 16.13
N CYS A 23 18.24 6.29 15.80
CA CYS A 23 17.65 5.09 15.17
C CYS A 23 17.49 3.86 16.07
N ALA A 24 17.76 3.95 17.37
CA ALA A 24 17.99 2.77 18.19
C ALA A 24 16.79 2.24 19.00
N ASN A 25 15.54 2.74 18.87
CA ASN A 25 14.48 2.35 19.82
C ASN A 25 13.09 2.06 19.22
N GLN A 26 13.02 1.48 18.03
CA GLN A 26 11.80 0.75 17.70
C GLN A 26 11.93 -0.66 18.30
N LYS A 27 11.42 -0.85 19.51
CA LYS A 27 11.17 -2.19 20.05
C LYS A 27 10.10 -2.82 19.17
N LEU A 28 10.52 -3.67 18.22
CA LEU A 28 9.60 -4.58 17.55
C LEU A 28 8.86 -5.39 18.62
N PRO A 29 7.55 -5.55 18.50
CA PRO A 29 6.78 -6.35 19.45
C PRO A 29 7.34 -7.77 19.52
N LYS A 30 7.36 -8.34 20.71
CA LYS A 30 8.06 -9.61 20.99
C LYS A 30 7.50 -10.81 20.23
N ASN A 31 6.23 -10.75 19.79
CA ASN A 31 5.58 -11.86 19.07
C ASN A 31 4.58 -11.30 18.03
N PRO A 32 5.00 -11.01 16.80
CA PRO A 32 4.09 -10.66 15.73
C PRO A 32 3.20 -11.89 15.39
N ILE A 33 1.92 -11.64 15.13
CA ILE A 33 1.00 -12.65 14.62
C ILE A 33 0.87 -12.45 13.12
N SER A 34 1.04 -13.53 12.35
CA SER A 34 0.92 -13.52 10.90
C SER A 34 -0.04 -14.60 10.42
N LYS A 35 -0.80 -14.28 9.39
CA LYS A 35 -1.61 -15.25 8.64
C LYS A 35 -1.39 -15.05 7.16
N THR A 36 -1.34 -16.15 6.41
CA THR A 36 -1.16 -16.15 4.96
C THR A 36 -2.34 -16.84 4.31
N GLU A 37 -2.95 -16.20 3.32
CA GLU A 37 -4.04 -16.75 2.51
C GLU A 37 -3.85 -16.43 1.03
N LEU A 38 -4.49 -17.23 0.17
CA LEU A 38 -4.61 -16.95 -1.26
C LEU A 38 -5.84 -16.05 -1.47
N VAL A 39 -5.61 -14.80 -1.84
CA VAL A 39 -6.67 -13.80 -2.07
C VAL A 39 -6.20 -12.78 -3.11
N ILE A 40 -7.13 -12.19 -3.86
CA ILE A 40 -6.84 -11.27 -4.99
C ILE A 40 -5.89 -11.93 -6.02
N GLY A 41 -6.06 -13.23 -6.25
CA GLY A 41 -5.26 -13.98 -7.22
C GLY A 41 -3.78 -14.17 -6.84
N THR A 42 -3.37 -13.88 -5.60
CA THR A 42 -1.99 -14.02 -5.13
C THR A 42 -1.93 -14.48 -3.67
N VAL A 43 -0.72 -14.83 -3.22
CA VAL A 43 -0.46 -15.15 -1.81
C VAL A 43 -0.26 -13.86 -1.03
N CYS A 44 -1.16 -13.57 -0.09
CA CYS A 44 -1.10 -12.41 0.78
C CYS A 44 -0.77 -12.82 2.20
N THR A 45 0.15 -12.10 2.85
CA THR A 45 0.49 -12.27 4.26
C THR A 45 0.19 -10.97 5.01
N VAL A 46 -0.64 -11.07 6.04
CA VAL A 46 -0.93 -9.97 6.96
C VAL A 46 -0.24 -10.25 8.29
N THR A 47 0.51 -9.26 8.78
CA THR A 47 1.25 -9.36 10.06
C THR A 47 0.88 -8.20 10.97
N ILE A 48 0.52 -8.51 12.21
CA ILE A 48 0.24 -7.51 13.26
C ILE A 48 1.40 -7.50 14.24
N TYR A 49 1.92 -6.29 14.51
CA TYR A 49 3.08 -6.09 15.37
C TYR A 49 2.74 -5.57 16.76
N ASP A 50 1.59 -4.97 16.97
CA ASP A 50 1.22 -4.24 18.20
C ASP A 50 0.09 -4.88 19.01
N LYS A 51 -0.60 -5.88 18.45
CA LYS A 51 -1.74 -6.57 19.08
C LYS A 51 -1.60 -8.08 18.88
N SER A 52 -2.23 -8.83 19.78
CA SER A 52 -2.25 -10.30 19.73
C SER A 52 -3.62 -10.88 19.36
N ASP A 53 -4.50 -10.07 18.74
CA ASP A 53 -5.84 -10.48 18.35
C ASP A 53 -5.87 -10.92 16.90
N ILE A 54 -6.02 -12.23 16.68
CA ILE A 54 -6.09 -12.84 15.35
C ILE A 54 -7.33 -12.41 14.58
N THR A 55 -8.41 -12.00 15.25
CA THR A 55 -9.68 -11.62 14.60
C THR A 55 -9.48 -10.42 13.67
N ILE A 56 -8.57 -9.51 13.99
CA ILE A 56 -8.22 -8.36 13.15
C ILE A 56 -7.65 -8.82 11.79
N ILE A 57 -6.85 -9.89 11.79
CA ILE A 57 -6.32 -10.47 10.54
C ILE A 57 -7.45 -11.10 9.73
N ASP A 58 -8.38 -11.79 10.38
CA ASP A 58 -9.53 -12.41 9.72
C ASP A 58 -10.46 -11.36 9.09
N GLU A 59 -10.68 -10.25 9.78
CA GLU A 59 -11.41 -9.08 9.26
C GLU A 59 -10.70 -8.49 8.03
N ALA A 60 -9.38 -8.34 8.08
CA ALA A 60 -8.60 -7.84 6.95
C ALA A 60 -8.73 -8.77 5.73
N PHE A 61 -8.61 -10.08 5.91
CA PHE A 61 -8.81 -11.03 4.82
C PHE A 61 -10.26 -11.08 4.31
N THR A 62 -11.22 -10.88 5.18
CA THR A 62 -12.64 -10.75 4.78
C THR A 62 -12.81 -9.54 3.86
N ARG A 63 -12.24 -8.39 4.25
CA ARG A 63 -12.27 -7.19 3.41
C ARG A 63 -11.56 -7.36 2.07
N LEU A 64 -10.42 -8.04 2.04
CA LEU A 64 -9.72 -8.35 0.80
C LEU A 64 -10.57 -9.22 -0.14
N ARG A 65 -11.29 -10.22 0.38
CA ARG A 65 -12.22 -11.04 -0.41
C ARG A 65 -13.42 -10.25 -0.95
N GLU A 66 -13.96 -9.32 -0.17
CA GLU A 66 -15.00 -8.39 -0.65
C GLU A 66 -14.51 -7.56 -1.83
N LEU A 67 -13.33 -6.95 -1.68
CA LEU A 67 -12.70 -6.17 -2.76
C LEU A 67 -12.42 -7.01 -4.01
N GLU A 68 -11.97 -8.25 -3.84
CA GLU A 68 -11.79 -9.18 -4.95
C GLU A 68 -13.10 -9.47 -5.70
N ASN A 69 -14.22 -9.61 -4.99
CA ASN A 69 -15.53 -9.85 -5.61
C ASN A 69 -16.06 -8.63 -6.38
N ILE A 70 -15.61 -7.44 -6.03
CA ILE A 70 -16.00 -6.20 -6.69
C ILE A 70 -15.06 -5.87 -7.87
N LEU A 71 -13.74 -6.05 -7.68
CA LEU A 71 -12.69 -5.51 -8.54
C LEU A 71 -11.99 -6.56 -9.42
N SER A 72 -12.27 -7.85 -9.26
CA SER A 72 -11.57 -8.87 -10.04
C SER A 72 -11.97 -8.80 -11.52
N ILE A 73 -10.97 -8.73 -12.40
CA ILE A 73 -11.16 -8.89 -13.85
C ILE A 73 -11.27 -10.37 -14.26
N ASN A 74 -10.88 -11.29 -13.38
CA ASN A 74 -10.90 -12.74 -13.64
C ASN A 74 -12.23 -13.39 -13.20
N LYS A 75 -13.12 -12.62 -12.57
CA LYS A 75 -14.47 -13.07 -12.17
C LYS A 75 -15.52 -12.38 -13.02
N SER A 76 -16.51 -13.13 -13.48
CA SER A 76 -17.65 -12.56 -14.20
C SER A 76 -18.59 -11.82 -13.25
N ASN A 77 -19.29 -10.80 -13.75
CA ASN A 77 -20.28 -10.01 -13.04
C ASN A 77 -19.76 -9.18 -11.85
N THR A 78 -18.47 -8.91 -11.79
CA THR A 78 -17.93 -7.89 -10.89
C THR A 78 -18.29 -6.48 -11.39
N GLU A 79 -18.18 -5.45 -10.54
CA GLU A 79 -18.40 -4.07 -10.99
C GLU A 79 -17.39 -3.69 -12.08
N LEU A 80 -16.12 -4.08 -11.91
CA LEU A 80 -15.08 -3.78 -12.90
C LEU A 80 -15.31 -4.52 -14.24
N ASP A 81 -15.84 -5.75 -14.21
CA ASP A 81 -16.26 -6.47 -15.42
C ASP A 81 -17.38 -5.72 -16.16
N LYS A 82 -18.35 -5.16 -15.43
CA LYS A 82 -19.41 -4.32 -16.03
C LYS A 82 -18.84 -3.03 -16.63
N VAL A 83 -17.96 -2.34 -15.90
CA VAL A 83 -17.29 -1.12 -16.39
C VAL A 83 -16.57 -1.40 -17.71
N ASN A 84 -15.80 -2.50 -17.77
CA ASN A 84 -15.08 -2.88 -18.98
C ASN A 84 -16.02 -3.22 -20.15
N LYS A 85 -17.13 -3.93 -19.89
CA LYS A 85 -18.11 -4.30 -20.93
C LYS A 85 -18.86 -3.11 -21.48
N MET A 86 -19.14 -2.10 -20.65
CA MET A 86 -19.90 -0.91 -21.02
C MET A 86 -19.02 0.26 -21.49
N ALA A 87 -17.70 0.09 -21.47
CA ALA A 87 -16.77 1.12 -21.90
C ALA A 87 -17.06 1.59 -23.34
N GLY A 88 -17.29 2.90 -23.51
CA GLY A 88 -17.67 3.51 -24.79
C GLY A 88 -19.12 3.29 -25.22
N ILE A 89 -19.95 2.60 -24.41
CA ILE A 89 -21.38 2.36 -24.67
C ILE A 89 -22.22 3.25 -23.77
N GLU A 90 -22.11 3.08 -22.44
CA GLU A 90 -22.88 3.86 -21.48
C GLU A 90 -22.15 3.97 -20.13
N PRO A 91 -22.47 4.97 -19.30
CA PRO A 91 -21.96 5.09 -17.93
C PRO A 91 -22.47 3.94 -17.06
N VAL A 92 -21.60 3.46 -16.15
CA VAL A 92 -21.93 2.43 -15.16
C VAL A 92 -21.88 3.03 -13.75
N GLU A 93 -22.95 2.85 -12.99
CA GLU A 93 -22.94 3.16 -11.57
C GLU A 93 -22.12 2.10 -10.81
N VAL A 94 -21.21 2.56 -9.96
CA VAL A 94 -20.27 1.72 -9.20
C VAL A 94 -20.23 2.12 -7.74
N SER A 95 -19.76 1.19 -6.89
CA SER A 95 -19.52 1.48 -5.48
C SER A 95 -18.37 2.48 -5.28
N ASP A 96 -18.29 3.04 -4.07
CA ASP A 96 -17.18 3.92 -3.67
C ASP A 96 -15.82 3.24 -3.79
N ASP A 97 -15.74 1.94 -3.55
CA ASP A 97 -14.51 1.16 -3.69
C ASP A 97 -14.00 1.18 -5.14
N THR A 98 -14.86 0.84 -6.09
CA THR A 98 -14.52 0.85 -7.52
C THR A 98 -14.20 2.28 -7.98
N PHE A 99 -15.03 3.26 -7.59
CA PHE A 99 -14.80 4.65 -7.94
C PHE A 99 -13.43 5.15 -7.44
N ASN A 100 -13.10 4.88 -6.18
CA ASN A 100 -11.83 5.33 -5.59
C ASN A 100 -10.61 4.68 -6.25
N VAL A 101 -10.69 3.39 -6.61
CA VAL A 101 -9.61 2.69 -7.31
C VAL A 101 -9.39 3.30 -8.70
N ILE A 102 -10.46 3.48 -9.49
CA ILE A 102 -10.38 4.09 -10.81
C ILE A 102 -9.84 5.51 -10.72
N LYS A 103 -10.37 6.33 -9.80
CA LYS A 103 -9.90 7.70 -9.57
C LYS A 103 -8.40 7.74 -9.26
N LYS A 104 -7.92 6.88 -8.37
CA LYS A 104 -6.49 6.77 -8.04
C LYS A 104 -5.67 6.33 -9.24
N GLY A 105 -6.14 5.36 -10.00
CA GLY A 105 -5.48 4.94 -11.23
C GLY A 105 -5.30 6.09 -12.22
N LEU A 106 -6.34 6.90 -12.45
CA LEU A 106 -6.28 8.08 -13.31
C LEU A 106 -5.34 9.17 -12.78
N GLU A 107 -5.34 9.41 -11.46
CA GLU A 107 -4.39 10.33 -10.83
C GLU A 107 -2.93 9.92 -11.10
N TYR A 108 -2.60 8.64 -10.91
CA TYR A 108 -1.25 8.11 -11.16
C TYR A 108 -0.91 8.06 -12.65
N SER A 109 -1.89 7.77 -13.52
CA SER A 109 -1.71 7.88 -14.98
C SER A 109 -1.25 9.29 -15.36
N LYS A 110 -1.93 10.31 -14.83
CA LYS A 110 -1.57 11.71 -15.05
C LYS A 110 -0.20 12.07 -14.46
N LEU A 111 0.09 11.66 -13.24
CA LEU A 111 1.38 11.93 -12.57
C LEU A 111 2.57 11.28 -13.30
N SER A 112 2.37 10.11 -13.89
CA SER A 112 3.39 9.39 -14.65
C SER A 112 3.51 9.82 -16.11
N ASN A 113 2.79 10.87 -16.55
CA ASN A 113 2.69 11.30 -17.95
C ASN A 113 2.29 10.15 -18.89
N GLY A 114 1.37 9.29 -18.45
CA GLY A 114 0.84 8.17 -19.22
C GLY A 114 1.69 6.90 -19.19
N ALA A 115 2.76 6.84 -18.38
CA ALA A 115 3.52 5.60 -18.21
C ALA A 115 2.71 4.50 -17.50
N LEU A 116 1.76 4.88 -16.64
CA LEU A 116 0.72 4.00 -16.12
C LEU A 116 -0.57 4.27 -16.89
N ASP A 117 -1.12 3.24 -17.53
CA ASP A 117 -2.43 3.30 -18.20
C ASP A 117 -3.33 2.20 -17.66
N ILE A 118 -4.40 2.59 -16.96
CA ILE A 118 -5.39 1.66 -16.39
C ILE A 118 -6.43 1.20 -17.39
N THR A 119 -6.44 1.74 -18.63
CA THR A 119 -7.40 1.40 -19.68
C THR A 119 -6.92 0.25 -20.56
N ILE A 120 -5.74 -0.29 -20.31
CA ILE A 120 -5.11 -1.34 -21.13
C ILE A 120 -5.81 -2.72 -21.00
N GLY A 121 -6.70 -2.90 -20.02
CA GLY A 121 -7.37 -4.18 -19.76
C GLY A 121 -7.93 -4.91 -20.98
N PRO A 122 -8.61 -4.24 -21.94
CA PRO A 122 -9.12 -4.86 -23.16
C PRO A 122 -8.04 -5.33 -24.13
N LEU A 123 -6.77 -4.95 -23.93
CA LEU A 123 -5.66 -5.24 -24.83
C LEU A 123 -4.75 -6.38 -24.33
N VAL A 124 -5.02 -6.92 -23.13
CA VAL A 124 -4.18 -7.94 -22.46
C VAL A 124 -4.83 -9.31 -22.47
#